data_7355d8017c3b17020579cdabaea6f1ac
#
_entry.id   7355d8017c3b17020579cdabaea6f1ac
#
_cell.length_a   1.000
_cell.length_b   1.000
_cell.length_c   1.000
_cell.angle_alpha   90.00
_cell.angle_beta   90.00
_cell.angle_gamma   90.00
#
_symmetry.space_group_name_H-M   'P 1'
#
loop_
_entity.id
_entity.type
_entity.pdbx_description
1 polymer ?
#
loop_
_entity_poly.entity_id
_entity_poly.type
_entity_poly.pdbx_seq_one_letter_code
_entity_poly.pdbx_strand_id
1 'polypeptide(L)'
;MSENKIGNVYLVGAGCGKGDLITLRGLRLLESCDAVVYDDLIDHALLQAAAKAEKYPAGKRCGRHSMPQEETNQLLVQLAKQGKNVVRLKGGDPFVFGRGGEEILTLQEAGVPYEEVPGISSSIAIPAAAGIPVTHRELSRSFHVITGHTNKLGDELPESIEALAALEGTLVFLMGLSSLEKIAQRLMAAGKSPDTPAAVVSGGNAPHKATVRGTLQNIGEKTRQAQVQAPAVIVVGQVAGLHMEPTIAFPLEGAKVGLLGTDSFVSKLEKGFGELGAETHRILHGEVKLLSMDSSLESLTDGKPKWIVLTSSNGVRCFFRWLREEKVDLRRLAACKFAVIGKSTGETLAE
;
A
#
# COMPACT_ATOMS: atom_id res chain seq x y z
N MET A 1 -32.02 25.87 3.28
CA MET A 1 -31.30 24.97 2.37
C MET A 1 -29.92 24.78 2.98
N SER A 2 -29.61 23.61 3.54
CA SER A 2 -28.28 23.33 4.07
C SER A 2 -27.31 23.33 2.87
N GLU A 3 -26.34 24.25 2.85
CA GLU A 3 -25.24 24.19 1.92
C GLU A 3 -24.63 22.79 2.03
N ASN A 4 -24.69 22.00 0.96
CA ASN A 4 -24.01 20.70 0.93
C ASN A 4 -22.51 20.98 1.09
N LYS A 5 -21.97 20.74 2.27
CA LYS A 5 -20.56 20.93 2.56
C LYS A 5 -19.74 20.00 1.64
N ILE A 6 -18.93 20.59 0.78
CA ILE A 6 -18.00 19.84 -0.08
C ILE A 6 -17.00 19.12 0.83
N GLY A 7 -16.76 17.83 0.56
CA GLY A 7 -15.75 17.04 1.27
C GLY A 7 -14.34 17.33 0.77
N ASN A 8 -13.34 16.68 1.37
CA ASN A 8 -11.93 16.86 1.03
C ASN A 8 -11.39 15.67 0.24
N VAL A 9 -10.39 15.92 -0.60
CA VAL A 9 -9.65 14.85 -1.29
C VAL A 9 -8.20 14.84 -0.81
N TYR A 10 -7.73 13.68 -0.37
CA TYR A 10 -6.36 13.47 0.06
C TYR A 10 -5.65 12.53 -0.92
N LEU A 11 -4.62 13.02 -1.61
CA LEU A 11 -3.76 12.19 -2.44
C LEU A 11 -2.69 11.58 -1.54
N VAL A 12 -2.80 10.29 -1.25
CA VAL A 12 -1.95 9.62 -0.27
C VAL A 12 -1.01 8.64 -0.97
N GLY A 13 0.29 8.81 -0.74
CA GLY A 13 1.30 7.85 -1.14
C GLY A 13 1.30 6.62 -0.23
N ALA A 14 1.03 5.45 -0.81
CA ALA A 14 1.02 4.17 -0.11
C ALA A 14 2.42 3.61 0.17
N GLY A 15 3.47 4.22 -0.40
CA GLY A 15 4.79 3.60 -0.43
C GLY A 15 4.87 2.45 -1.44
N CYS A 16 5.92 1.64 -1.35
CA CYS A 16 6.22 0.56 -2.28
C CYS A 16 6.38 -0.78 -1.56
N GLY A 17 5.64 -1.78 -1.95
CA GLY A 17 5.69 -3.12 -1.38
C GLY A 17 4.73 -3.29 -0.21
N LYS A 18 5.25 -3.63 0.97
CA LYS A 18 4.42 -3.86 2.15
C LYS A 18 3.77 -2.58 2.65
N GLY A 19 2.55 -2.69 3.16
CA GLY A 19 1.74 -1.57 3.64
C GLY A 19 2.34 -0.82 4.85
N ASP A 20 3.36 -1.35 5.49
CA ASP A 20 4.11 -0.70 6.59
C ASP A 20 4.98 0.49 6.14
N LEU A 21 5.17 0.67 4.83
CA LEU A 21 5.85 1.83 4.26
C LEU A 21 4.92 3.03 4.00
N ILE A 22 3.66 2.94 4.37
CA ILE A 22 2.77 4.12 4.38
C ILE A 22 3.17 5.08 5.52
N THR A 23 3.00 6.37 5.32
CA THR A 23 3.21 7.34 6.39
C THR A 23 2.11 7.24 7.45
N LEU A 24 2.41 7.56 8.70
CA LEU A 24 1.42 7.61 9.78
C LEU A 24 0.25 8.56 9.46
N ARG A 25 0.53 9.67 8.73
CA ARG A 25 -0.51 10.58 8.27
C ARG A 25 -1.43 9.90 7.26
N GLY A 26 -0.86 9.24 6.26
CA GLY A 26 -1.60 8.51 5.24
C GLY A 26 -2.49 7.42 5.84
N LEU A 27 -1.96 6.65 6.79
CA LEU A 27 -2.72 5.62 7.49
C LEU A 27 -3.94 6.20 8.25
N ARG A 28 -3.76 7.28 9.03
CA ARG A 28 -4.85 7.93 9.76
C ARG A 28 -5.95 8.46 8.85
N LEU A 29 -5.57 9.02 7.71
CA LEU A 29 -6.55 9.49 6.71
C LEU A 29 -7.32 8.33 6.11
N LEU A 30 -6.64 7.22 5.82
CA LEU A 30 -7.25 6.00 5.29
C LEU A 30 -8.24 5.37 6.28
N GLU A 31 -7.94 5.38 7.60
CA GLU A 31 -8.81 4.88 8.66
C GLU A 31 -10.10 5.72 8.84
N SER A 32 -10.07 7.01 8.48
CA SER A 32 -11.14 7.97 8.74
C SER A 32 -11.90 8.43 7.49
N CYS A 33 -11.51 8.00 6.29
CA CYS A 33 -12.15 8.43 5.05
C CYS A 33 -13.52 7.76 4.82
N ASP A 34 -14.36 8.41 3.99
CA ASP A 34 -15.65 7.89 3.56
C ASP A 34 -15.53 7.07 2.26
N ALA A 35 -14.53 7.38 1.43
CA ALA A 35 -14.26 6.69 0.18
C ALA A 35 -12.76 6.58 -0.08
N VAL A 36 -12.36 5.46 -0.71
CA VAL A 36 -10.98 5.21 -1.15
C VAL A 36 -10.98 4.89 -2.64
N VAL A 37 -10.25 5.69 -3.43
CA VAL A 37 -9.98 5.45 -4.85
C VAL A 37 -8.51 5.01 -4.96
N TYR A 38 -8.24 3.80 -5.45
CA TYR A 38 -6.91 3.19 -5.32
C TYR A 38 -6.36 2.55 -6.59
N ASP A 39 -5.01 2.56 -6.72
CA ASP A 39 -4.27 1.92 -7.81
C ASP A 39 -3.95 0.44 -7.50
N ASP A 40 -3.61 -0.33 -8.53
CA ASP A 40 -3.21 -1.75 -8.36
C ASP A 40 -1.81 -1.93 -7.74
N LEU A 41 -0.93 -0.93 -7.82
CA LEU A 41 0.44 -1.00 -7.29
C LEU A 41 0.55 -0.74 -5.78
N ILE A 42 -0.58 -0.68 -5.07
CA ILE A 42 -0.60 -0.59 -3.60
C ILE A 42 -0.59 -1.98 -2.97
N ASP A 43 -0.22 -2.05 -1.69
CA ASP A 43 -0.55 -3.23 -0.89
C ASP A 43 -2.06 -3.22 -0.56
N HIS A 44 -2.79 -4.19 -1.10
CA HIS A 44 -4.24 -4.30 -0.88
C HIS A 44 -4.61 -4.55 0.59
N ALA A 45 -3.66 -4.98 1.45
CA ALA A 45 -3.88 -5.07 2.89
C ALA A 45 -4.20 -3.71 3.52
N LEU A 46 -3.70 -2.60 2.95
CA LEU A 46 -4.01 -1.24 3.39
C LEU A 46 -5.51 -0.90 3.31
N LEU A 47 -6.24 -1.52 2.37
CA LEU A 47 -7.69 -1.30 2.24
C LEU A 47 -8.50 -1.80 3.44
N GLN A 48 -7.89 -2.58 4.31
CA GLN A 48 -8.51 -3.02 5.56
C GLN A 48 -8.56 -1.90 6.60
N ALA A 49 -7.57 -0.98 6.57
CA ALA A 49 -7.60 0.22 7.41
C ALA A 49 -8.83 1.09 7.07
N ALA A 50 -9.24 1.12 5.81
CA ALA A 50 -10.44 1.79 5.33
C ALA A 50 -11.70 0.90 5.43
N ALA A 51 -11.94 0.23 6.56
CA ALA A 51 -12.97 -0.79 6.70
C ALA A 51 -14.40 -0.27 6.42
N LYS A 52 -14.68 0.99 6.76
CA LYS A 52 -15.98 1.64 6.59
C LYS A 52 -16.13 2.39 5.27
N ALA A 53 -15.03 2.62 4.56
CA ALA A 53 -15.02 3.41 3.34
C ALA A 53 -15.53 2.61 2.13
N GLU A 54 -16.20 3.29 1.22
CA GLU A 54 -16.50 2.77 -0.11
C GLU A 54 -15.19 2.64 -0.92
N LYS A 55 -15.01 1.53 -1.63
CA LYS A 55 -13.75 1.19 -2.31
C LYS A 55 -13.90 1.21 -3.82
N TYR A 56 -13.12 2.05 -4.49
CA TYR A 56 -13.16 2.28 -5.94
C TYR A 56 -11.80 1.93 -6.57
N PRO A 57 -11.69 0.80 -7.29
CA PRO A 57 -10.46 0.46 -8.00
C PRO A 57 -10.31 1.34 -9.25
N ALA A 58 -9.18 2.06 -9.37
CA ALA A 58 -8.82 2.87 -10.52
C ALA A 58 -7.68 2.25 -11.37
N GLY A 59 -7.04 1.18 -10.87
CA GLY A 59 -5.92 0.50 -11.53
C GLY A 59 -6.32 -0.50 -12.61
N LYS A 60 -5.30 -1.07 -13.29
CA LYS A 60 -5.46 -2.12 -14.31
C LYS A 60 -5.64 -3.47 -13.63
N ARG A 61 -6.82 -4.09 -13.73
CA ARG A 61 -6.97 -5.50 -13.39
C ARG A 61 -6.87 -6.37 -14.63
N CYS A 62 -6.26 -7.55 -14.51
CA CYS A 62 -6.27 -8.57 -15.56
C CYS A 62 -7.71 -8.79 -16.06
N GLY A 63 -7.94 -8.55 -17.36
CA GLY A 63 -9.26 -8.74 -17.98
C GLY A 63 -10.25 -7.56 -17.87
N ARG A 64 -9.88 -6.42 -17.24
CA ARG A 64 -10.67 -5.17 -17.28
C ARG A 64 -9.80 -4.00 -17.73
N HIS A 65 -10.36 -3.11 -18.57
CA HIS A 65 -9.71 -1.85 -18.93
C HIS A 65 -9.45 -1.04 -17.65
N SER A 66 -8.25 -0.44 -17.54
CA SER A 66 -7.99 0.56 -16.49
C SER A 66 -8.97 1.71 -16.67
N MET A 67 -9.47 2.25 -15.56
CA MET A 67 -10.23 3.50 -15.59
C MET A 67 -9.33 4.59 -16.23
N PRO A 68 -9.78 5.27 -17.29
CA PRO A 68 -9.05 6.40 -17.84
C PRO A 68 -8.76 7.45 -16.76
N GLN A 69 -7.64 8.18 -16.90
CA GLN A 69 -7.28 9.19 -15.89
C GLN A 69 -8.38 10.23 -15.71
N GLU A 70 -9.02 10.62 -16.81
CA GLU A 70 -10.10 11.60 -16.78
C GLU A 70 -11.31 11.11 -15.98
N GLU A 71 -11.68 9.84 -16.12
CA GLU A 71 -12.75 9.23 -15.32
C GLU A 71 -12.36 9.16 -13.83
N THR A 72 -11.09 8.86 -13.52
CA THR A 72 -10.58 8.90 -12.15
C THR A 72 -10.69 10.30 -11.56
N ASN A 73 -10.27 11.32 -12.30
CA ASN A 73 -10.36 12.73 -11.89
C ASN A 73 -11.80 13.14 -11.61
N GLN A 74 -12.72 12.80 -12.53
CA GLN A 74 -14.15 13.09 -12.40
C GLN A 74 -14.76 12.36 -11.18
N LEU A 75 -14.38 11.11 -10.94
CA LEU A 75 -14.83 10.34 -9.78
C LEU A 75 -14.43 11.02 -8.46
N LEU A 76 -13.19 11.50 -8.35
CA LEU A 76 -12.70 12.22 -7.15
C LEU A 76 -13.56 13.48 -6.89
N VAL A 77 -13.80 14.29 -7.94
CA VAL A 77 -14.63 15.49 -7.86
C VAL A 77 -16.07 15.14 -7.46
N GLN A 78 -16.65 14.10 -8.06
CA GLN A 78 -18.03 13.66 -7.78
C GLN A 78 -18.20 13.24 -6.32
N LEU A 79 -17.29 12.41 -5.79
CA LEU A 79 -17.35 11.94 -4.43
C LEU A 79 -17.20 13.10 -3.42
N ALA A 80 -16.28 14.03 -3.67
CA ALA A 80 -16.10 15.21 -2.81
C ALA A 80 -17.33 16.12 -2.84
N LYS A 81 -17.97 16.33 -3.99
CA LYS A 81 -19.23 17.12 -4.11
C LYS A 81 -20.41 16.45 -3.41
N GLN A 82 -20.35 15.15 -3.14
CA GLN A 82 -21.32 14.45 -2.27
C GLN A 82 -21.03 14.65 -0.76
N GLY A 83 -20.02 15.46 -0.42
CA GLY A 83 -19.63 15.74 0.97
C GLY A 83 -18.69 14.68 1.59
N LYS A 84 -18.16 13.74 0.79
CA LYS A 84 -17.28 12.66 1.26
C LYS A 84 -15.84 13.14 1.40
N ASN A 85 -15.16 12.70 2.47
CA ASN A 85 -13.71 12.75 2.57
C ASN A 85 -13.12 11.56 1.82
N VAL A 86 -12.38 11.85 0.76
CA VAL A 86 -11.89 10.85 -0.20
C VAL A 86 -10.39 10.69 -0.04
N VAL A 87 -9.91 9.46 0.09
CA VAL A 87 -8.49 9.13 -0.07
C VAL A 87 -8.26 8.59 -1.46
N ARG A 88 -7.40 9.28 -2.22
CA ARG A 88 -6.80 8.78 -3.46
C ARG A 88 -5.50 8.07 -3.10
N LEU A 89 -5.53 6.74 -2.97
CA LEU A 89 -4.39 5.92 -2.54
C LEU A 89 -3.57 5.50 -3.75
N LYS A 90 -2.30 5.95 -3.82
CA LYS A 90 -1.40 5.79 -4.97
C LYS A 90 -0.15 5.02 -4.58
N GLY A 91 0.32 4.11 -5.43
CA GLY A 91 1.60 3.41 -5.20
C GLY A 91 2.78 4.39 -5.20
N GLY A 92 3.73 4.20 -4.28
CA GLY A 92 4.88 5.08 -4.12
C GLY A 92 4.50 6.46 -3.57
N ASP A 93 4.85 7.49 -4.31
CA ASP A 93 4.57 8.91 -4.02
C ASP A 93 3.66 9.49 -5.11
N PRO A 94 2.62 10.27 -4.77
CA PRO A 94 1.66 10.83 -5.74
C PRO A 94 2.30 11.72 -6.80
N PHE A 95 3.38 12.45 -6.46
CA PHE A 95 4.04 13.40 -7.34
C PHE A 95 5.25 12.83 -8.09
N VAL A 96 5.68 11.59 -7.78
CA VAL A 96 6.77 10.94 -8.51
C VAL A 96 6.20 10.00 -9.57
N PHE A 97 5.96 10.52 -10.77
CA PHE A 97 5.35 9.83 -11.91
C PHE A 97 3.98 9.19 -11.62
N GLY A 98 3.33 9.62 -10.55
CA GLY A 98 2.01 9.15 -10.12
C GLY A 98 0.85 9.93 -10.72
N ARG A 99 1.08 10.94 -11.56
CA ARG A 99 0.05 11.83 -12.15
C ARG A 99 -0.77 12.61 -11.12
N GLY A 100 -0.32 12.70 -9.87
CA GLY A 100 -1.01 13.44 -8.80
C GLY A 100 -1.21 14.92 -9.11
N GLY A 101 -0.27 15.52 -9.86
CA GLY A 101 -0.43 16.90 -10.32
C GLY A 101 -1.64 17.10 -11.24
N GLU A 102 -1.91 16.18 -12.16
CA GLU A 102 -3.08 16.24 -13.03
C GLU A 102 -4.39 16.08 -12.25
N GLU A 103 -4.41 15.19 -11.26
CA GLU A 103 -5.55 14.99 -10.37
C GLU A 103 -5.83 16.27 -9.55
N ILE A 104 -4.79 16.93 -9.01
CA ILE A 104 -4.91 18.19 -8.26
C ILE A 104 -5.42 19.34 -9.13
N LEU A 105 -4.90 19.51 -10.34
CA LEU A 105 -5.38 20.55 -11.25
C LEU A 105 -6.89 20.42 -11.49
N THR A 106 -7.39 19.21 -11.71
CA THR A 106 -8.84 18.97 -11.88
C THR A 106 -9.62 19.31 -10.60
N LEU A 107 -9.10 18.98 -9.43
CA LEU A 107 -9.74 19.32 -8.15
C LEU A 107 -9.79 20.84 -7.93
N GLN A 108 -8.70 21.56 -8.28
CA GLN A 108 -8.65 23.02 -8.21
C GLN A 108 -9.69 23.68 -9.12
N GLU A 109 -9.77 23.24 -10.36
CA GLU A 109 -10.76 23.74 -11.33
C GLU A 109 -12.20 23.49 -10.85
N ALA A 110 -12.43 22.37 -10.14
CA ALA A 110 -13.73 22.02 -9.60
C ALA A 110 -14.06 22.68 -8.24
N GLY A 111 -13.11 23.46 -7.66
CA GLY A 111 -13.25 24.09 -6.34
C GLY A 111 -13.33 23.09 -5.18
N VAL A 112 -12.71 21.91 -5.34
CA VAL A 112 -12.67 20.86 -4.30
C VAL A 112 -11.42 21.04 -3.43
N PRO A 113 -11.55 21.11 -2.10
CA PRO A 113 -10.41 21.13 -1.20
C PRO A 113 -9.60 19.83 -1.29
N TYR A 114 -8.28 19.96 -1.31
CA TYR A 114 -7.39 18.81 -1.44
C TYR A 114 -6.11 18.99 -0.60
N GLU A 115 -5.46 17.88 -0.34
CA GLU A 115 -4.11 17.83 0.24
C GLU A 115 -3.34 16.66 -0.35
N GLU A 116 -2.04 16.84 -0.61
CA GLU A 116 -1.12 15.78 -0.95
C GLU A 116 -0.39 15.32 0.31
N VAL A 117 -0.29 14.00 0.49
CA VAL A 117 0.42 13.33 1.58
C VAL A 117 1.50 12.44 0.97
N PRO A 118 2.79 12.81 1.12
CA PRO A 118 3.89 12.09 0.51
C PRO A 118 3.95 10.61 0.87
N GLY A 119 4.48 9.81 -0.04
CA GLY A 119 4.81 8.42 0.18
C GLY A 119 6.27 8.11 -0.15
N ILE A 120 6.75 6.92 0.22
CA ILE A 120 8.11 6.51 -0.14
C ILE A 120 8.12 6.06 -1.60
N SER A 121 8.78 6.86 -2.45
CA SER A 121 8.89 6.57 -3.89
C SER A 121 9.64 5.26 -4.15
N SER A 122 9.21 4.52 -5.18
CA SER A 122 9.90 3.32 -5.67
C SER A 122 11.34 3.59 -6.10
N SER A 123 11.65 4.81 -6.52
CA SER A 123 13.01 5.22 -6.86
C SER A 123 14.00 5.13 -5.71
N ILE A 124 13.51 5.14 -4.47
CA ILE A 124 14.30 5.03 -3.24
C ILE A 124 14.08 3.67 -2.58
N ALA A 125 12.81 3.28 -2.37
CA ALA A 125 12.46 2.08 -1.61
C ALA A 125 12.94 0.78 -2.26
N ILE A 126 12.82 0.65 -3.57
CA ILE A 126 13.15 -0.60 -4.28
C ILE A 126 14.67 -0.82 -4.34
N PRO A 127 15.51 0.16 -4.72
CA PRO A 127 16.96 0.02 -4.61
C PRO A 127 17.42 -0.27 -3.18
N ALA A 128 16.89 0.43 -2.19
CA ALA A 128 17.25 0.22 -0.78
C ALA A 128 16.96 -1.21 -0.30
N ALA A 129 15.82 -1.78 -0.69
CA ALA A 129 15.47 -3.17 -0.37
C ALA A 129 16.44 -4.19 -0.99
N ALA A 130 17.14 -3.81 -2.07
CA ALA A 130 18.18 -4.60 -2.72
C ALA A 130 19.61 -4.24 -2.27
N GLY A 131 19.76 -3.48 -1.18
CA GLY A 131 21.07 -3.06 -0.69
C GLY A 131 21.81 -2.09 -1.61
N ILE A 132 21.07 -1.30 -2.40
CA ILE A 132 21.63 -0.31 -3.31
C ILE A 132 21.23 1.09 -2.80
N PRO A 133 22.12 1.84 -2.15
CA PRO A 133 21.85 3.23 -1.79
C PRO A 133 21.88 4.09 -3.05
N VAL A 134 20.85 4.94 -3.27
CA VAL A 134 20.81 5.81 -4.46
C VAL A 134 21.84 6.94 -4.41
N THR A 135 22.40 7.23 -3.24
CA THR A 135 23.54 8.16 -3.03
C THR A 135 24.59 7.52 -2.15
N HIS A 136 25.84 7.88 -2.35
CA HIS A 136 26.96 7.46 -1.50
C HIS A 136 28.02 8.58 -1.49
N ARG A 137 28.55 8.90 -0.30
CA ARG A 137 29.42 10.07 -0.11
C ARG A 137 30.60 10.12 -1.09
N GLU A 138 31.19 8.96 -1.40
CA GLU A 138 32.37 8.84 -2.26
C GLU A 138 32.03 8.50 -3.71
N LEU A 139 30.88 7.80 -3.96
CA LEU A 139 30.59 7.23 -5.27
C LEU A 139 29.53 7.99 -6.05
N SER A 140 28.57 8.65 -5.35
CA SER A 140 27.45 9.30 -6.03
C SER A 140 26.86 10.41 -5.14
N ARG A 141 27.11 11.65 -5.49
CA ARG A 141 26.65 12.85 -4.74
C ARG A 141 25.31 13.38 -5.22
N SER A 142 24.75 12.79 -6.27
CA SER A 142 23.44 13.11 -6.82
C SER A 142 22.77 11.85 -7.33
N PHE A 143 21.44 11.89 -7.42
CA PHE A 143 20.69 10.88 -8.17
C PHE A 143 19.58 11.56 -8.97
N HIS A 144 19.28 10.97 -10.13
CA HIS A 144 18.31 11.48 -11.09
C HIS A 144 17.26 10.43 -11.32
N VAL A 145 15.98 10.78 -11.13
CA VAL A 145 14.85 9.89 -11.33
C VAL A 145 14.21 10.19 -12.66
N ILE A 146 14.18 9.21 -13.55
CA ILE A 146 13.78 9.34 -14.95
C ILE A 146 12.68 8.32 -15.25
N THR A 147 11.67 8.70 -16.04
CA THR A 147 10.74 7.74 -16.62
C THR A 147 11.35 7.10 -17.88
N GLY A 148 11.33 5.78 -17.93
CA GLY A 148 11.72 5.03 -19.14
C GLY A 148 10.59 4.90 -20.16
N HIS A 149 9.44 5.50 -19.91
CA HIS A 149 8.28 5.49 -20.79
C HIS A 149 7.74 6.90 -20.99
N THR A 150 7.50 7.31 -22.24
CA THR A 150 6.84 8.57 -22.59
C THR A 150 5.55 8.28 -23.34
N ASN A 151 4.49 9.05 -23.05
CA ASN A 151 3.17 8.92 -23.70
C ASN A 151 3.13 9.48 -25.15
N LYS A 152 4.23 9.95 -25.70
CA LYS A 152 4.30 10.37 -27.10
C LYS A 152 4.34 9.11 -27.99
N LEU A 153 3.55 9.12 -29.05
CA LEU A 153 3.48 8.07 -30.07
C LEU A 153 4.88 7.59 -30.49
N GLY A 154 5.23 6.39 -30.06
CA GLY A 154 6.54 5.78 -30.29
C GLY A 154 7.25 5.53 -28.95
N ASP A 155 7.98 4.44 -28.87
CA ASP A 155 8.81 3.96 -27.77
C ASP A 155 10.01 4.90 -27.48
N GLU A 156 9.79 6.20 -27.41
CA GLU A 156 10.85 7.19 -27.31
C GLU A 156 11.21 7.45 -25.85
N LEU A 157 12.45 7.13 -25.53
CA LEU A 157 13.09 7.57 -24.29
C LEU A 157 13.17 9.11 -24.25
N PRO A 158 13.30 9.72 -23.06
CA PRO A 158 13.45 11.16 -22.96
C PRO A 158 14.54 11.68 -23.92
N GLU A 159 14.24 12.78 -24.63
CA GLU A 159 15.18 13.43 -25.58
C GLU A 159 16.53 13.77 -24.94
N SER A 160 16.54 13.98 -23.61
CA SER A 160 17.72 14.33 -22.85
C SER A 160 18.56 13.15 -22.37
N ILE A 161 18.29 11.90 -22.83
CA ILE A 161 19.02 10.73 -22.33
C ILE A 161 20.51 10.81 -22.59
N GLU A 162 20.93 11.45 -23.68
CA GLU A 162 22.32 11.68 -24.01
C GLU A 162 23.00 12.62 -22.99
N ALA A 163 22.30 13.65 -22.54
CA ALA A 163 22.81 14.53 -21.50
C ALA A 163 22.97 13.81 -20.15
N LEU A 164 22.13 12.82 -19.87
CA LEU A 164 22.25 12.01 -18.66
C LEU A 164 23.52 11.16 -18.63
N ALA A 165 24.07 10.80 -19.79
CA ALA A 165 25.31 10.02 -19.88
C ALA A 165 26.51 10.76 -19.30
N ALA A 166 26.54 12.08 -19.36
CA ALA A 166 27.60 12.93 -18.80
C ALA A 166 27.51 13.12 -17.28
N LEU A 167 26.40 12.73 -16.64
CA LEU A 167 26.22 12.92 -15.21
C LEU A 167 27.04 11.88 -14.41
N GLU A 168 27.71 12.35 -13.36
CA GLU A 168 28.47 11.50 -12.43
C GLU A 168 27.58 10.82 -11.39
N GLY A 169 26.33 11.25 -11.24
CA GLY A 169 25.38 10.74 -10.26
C GLY A 169 24.78 9.39 -10.63
N THR A 170 23.90 8.91 -9.77
CA THR A 170 23.10 7.70 -10.00
C THR A 170 21.92 8.02 -10.90
N LEU A 171 21.69 7.23 -11.92
CA LEU A 171 20.47 7.29 -12.73
C LEU A 171 19.51 6.18 -12.29
N VAL A 172 18.28 6.56 -11.96
CA VAL A 172 17.22 5.65 -11.55
C VAL A 172 16.07 5.75 -12.53
N PHE A 173 15.86 4.69 -13.32
CA PHE A 173 14.77 4.67 -14.30
C PHE A 173 13.58 3.90 -13.73
N LEU A 174 12.43 4.55 -13.71
CA LEU A 174 11.13 3.97 -13.43
C LEU A 174 10.41 3.66 -14.73
N MET A 175 9.56 2.62 -14.75
CA MET A 175 8.78 2.20 -15.93
C MET A 175 9.64 1.91 -17.18
N GLY A 176 10.91 1.54 -16.98
CA GLY A 176 11.89 1.37 -18.08
C GLY A 176 12.24 -0.06 -18.44
N LEU A 177 11.60 -1.08 -17.84
CA LEU A 177 12.03 -2.47 -18.03
C LEU A 177 11.95 -2.92 -19.50
N SER A 178 10.89 -2.59 -20.21
CA SER A 178 10.73 -2.87 -21.64
C SER A 178 11.72 -2.14 -22.53
N SER A 179 12.26 -1.02 -22.06
CA SER A 179 13.21 -0.16 -22.79
C SER A 179 14.65 -0.31 -22.28
N LEU A 180 14.94 -1.29 -21.39
CA LEU A 180 16.24 -1.46 -20.73
C LEU A 180 17.42 -1.51 -21.71
N GLU A 181 17.32 -2.32 -22.76
CA GLU A 181 18.39 -2.46 -23.76
C GLU A 181 18.63 -1.15 -24.51
N LYS A 182 17.55 -0.47 -24.90
CA LYS A 182 17.60 0.84 -25.57
C LYS A 182 18.19 1.92 -24.66
N ILE A 183 17.85 1.92 -23.36
CA ILE A 183 18.44 2.82 -22.35
C ILE A 183 19.95 2.60 -22.29
N ALA A 184 20.39 1.35 -22.11
CA ALA A 184 21.80 1.01 -22.00
C ALA A 184 22.58 1.40 -23.27
N GLN A 185 22.05 1.07 -24.46
CA GLN A 185 22.66 1.41 -25.74
C GLN A 185 22.82 2.93 -25.93
N ARG A 186 21.77 3.71 -25.66
CA ARG A 186 21.82 5.17 -25.82
C ARG A 186 22.78 5.83 -24.83
N LEU A 187 22.83 5.37 -23.58
CA LEU A 187 23.81 5.88 -22.60
C LEU A 187 25.24 5.58 -23.02
N MET A 188 25.51 4.36 -23.52
CA MET A 188 26.83 4.00 -24.04
C MET A 188 27.21 4.77 -25.32
N ALA A 189 26.26 4.93 -26.24
CA ALA A 189 26.48 5.73 -27.46
C ALA A 189 26.78 7.19 -27.15
N ALA A 190 26.24 7.72 -26.06
CA ALA A 190 26.51 9.06 -25.57
C ALA A 190 27.78 9.16 -24.68
N GLY A 191 28.61 8.11 -24.61
CA GLY A 191 29.92 8.13 -23.97
C GLY A 191 29.96 7.58 -22.53
N LYS A 192 28.87 7.08 -21.97
CA LYS A 192 28.96 6.39 -20.68
C LYS A 192 29.65 5.04 -20.83
N SER A 193 30.61 4.74 -19.94
CA SER A 193 31.42 3.51 -20.04
C SER A 193 30.53 2.25 -20.06
N PRO A 194 30.77 1.30 -20.95
CA PRO A 194 30.12 -0.02 -20.96
C PRO A 194 30.25 -0.77 -19.63
N ASP A 195 31.34 -0.53 -18.88
CA ASP A 195 31.63 -1.15 -17.59
C ASP A 195 30.92 -0.44 -16.42
N THR A 196 30.15 0.63 -16.69
CA THR A 196 29.38 1.31 -15.63
C THR A 196 28.45 0.30 -14.96
N PRO A 197 28.52 0.13 -13.62
CA PRO A 197 27.63 -0.77 -12.89
C PRO A 197 26.15 -0.42 -13.13
N ALA A 198 25.36 -1.46 -13.32
CA ALA A 198 23.92 -1.35 -13.49
C ALA A 198 23.20 -2.47 -12.72
N ALA A 199 22.02 -2.17 -12.22
CA ALA A 199 21.16 -3.15 -11.56
C ALA A 199 19.71 -2.98 -12.03
N VAL A 200 18.99 -4.10 -12.10
CA VAL A 200 17.54 -4.15 -12.27
C VAL A 200 16.94 -4.82 -11.04
N VAL A 201 16.10 -4.10 -10.35
CA VAL A 201 15.47 -4.57 -9.11
C VAL A 201 13.97 -4.66 -9.34
N SER A 202 13.43 -5.88 -9.34
CA SER A 202 12.01 -6.16 -9.28
C SER A 202 11.62 -6.36 -7.81
N GLY A 203 10.68 -5.58 -7.33
CA GLY A 203 10.34 -5.57 -5.92
C GLY A 203 8.97 -4.93 -5.66
N GLY A 204 8.72 -4.57 -4.41
CA GLY A 204 7.40 -4.05 -4.01
C GLY A 204 6.33 -5.11 -4.20
N ASN A 205 5.32 -4.81 -5.00
CA ASN A 205 4.21 -5.71 -5.34
C ASN A 205 4.46 -6.56 -6.60
N ALA A 206 5.72 -6.68 -7.05
CA ALA A 206 6.05 -7.57 -8.14
C ALA A 206 5.77 -9.04 -7.78
N PRO A 207 5.26 -9.86 -8.71
CA PRO A 207 4.93 -11.26 -8.45
C PRO A 207 6.17 -12.09 -8.08
N HIS A 208 7.34 -11.69 -8.61
CA HIS A 208 8.63 -12.30 -8.29
C HIS A 208 9.65 -11.21 -7.98
N LYS A 209 10.22 -11.25 -6.78
CA LYS A 209 11.29 -10.34 -6.38
C LYS A 209 12.61 -10.85 -6.95
N ALA A 210 13.33 -10.00 -7.65
CA ALA A 210 14.62 -10.34 -8.24
C ALA A 210 15.53 -9.12 -8.26
N THR A 211 16.82 -9.33 -7.99
CA THR A 211 17.87 -8.34 -8.17
C THR A 211 18.88 -8.88 -9.15
N VAL A 212 19.01 -8.23 -10.29
CA VAL A 212 20.01 -8.57 -11.32
C VAL A 212 21.05 -7.47 -11.36
N ARG A 213 22.31 -7.83 -11.21
CA ARG A 213 23.46 -6.91 -11.26
C ARG A 213 24.35 -7.21 -12.45
N GLY A 214 24.89 -6.17 -13.03
CA GLY A 214 25.79 -6.25 -14.17
C GLY A 214 26.43 -4.91 -14.48
N THR A 215 26.74 -4.72 -15.74
CA THR A 215 27.21 -3.46 -16.31
C THR A 215 26.27 -3.01 -17.42
N LEU A 216 26.38 -1.78 -17.88
CA LEU A 216 25.57 -1.30 -19.02
C LEU A 216 25.66 -2.23 -20.23
N GLN A 217 26.83 -2.84 -20.47
CA GLN A 217 27.05 -3.73 -21.58
C GLN A 217 26.21 -5.01 -21.51
N ASN A 218 25.99 -5.58 -20.30
CA ASN A 218 25.42 -6.92 -20.15
C ASN A 218 24.11 -6.98 -19.36
N ILE A 219 23.66 -5.86 -18.77
CA ILE A 219 22.49 -5.86 -17.89
C ILE A 219 21.21 -6.30 -18.62
N GLY A 220 21.05 -5.93 -19.88
CA GLY A 220 19.88 -6.33 -20.68
C GLY A 220 19.78 -7.84 -20.84
N GLU A 221 20.89 -8.48 -21.25
CA GLU A 221 20.95 -9.94 -21.40
C GLU A 221 20.71 -10.67 -20.08
N LYS A 222 21.41 -10.26 -19.00
CA LYS A 222 21.25 -10.86 -17.68
C LYS A 222 19.81 -10.74 -17.16
N THR A 223 19.17 -9.59 -17.38
CA THR A 223 17.78 -9.36 -16.95
C THR A 223 16.82 -10.28 -17.70
N ARG A 224 17.05 -10.50 -19.00
CA ARG A 224 16.26 -11.41 -19.81
C ARG A 224 16.44 -12.87 -19.38
N GLN A 225 17.69 -13.30 -19.13
CA GLN A 225 18.00 -14.64 -18.62
C GLN A 225 17.35 -14.90 -17.26
N ALA A 226 17.32 -13.90 -16.38
CA ALA A 226 16.67 -13.98 -15.06
C ALA A 226 15.14 -13.84 -15.13
N GLN A 227 14.55 -13.63 -16.31
CA GLN A 227 13.10 -13.47 -16.52
C GLN A 227 12.45 -12.44 -15.60
N VAL A 228 13.14 -11.32 -15.36
CA VAL A 228 12.63 -10.25 -14.46
C VAL A 228 11.34 -9.69 -15.02
N GLN A 229 10.34 -9.54 -14.15
CA GLN A 229 9.02 -9.01 -14.49
C GLN A 229 8.79 -7.63 -13.88
N ALA A 230 7.95 -6.85 -14.55
CA ALA A 230 7.48 -5.57 -14.02
C ALA A 230 6.53 -5.80 -12.80
N PRO A 231 6.47 -4.82 -11.85
CA PRO A 231 7.21 -3.57 -11.84
C PRO A 231 8.68 -3.75 -11.44
N ALA A 232 9.57 -2.99 -12.06
CA ALA A 232 11.00 -3.02 -11.76
C ALA A 232 11.63 -1.63 -11.89
N VAL A 233 12.71 -1.41 -11.14
CA VAL A 233 13.51 -0.20 -11.15
C VAL A 233 14.89 -0.52 -11.72
N ILE A 234 15.40 0.34 -12.62
CA ILE A 234 16.74 0.24 -13.17
C ILE A 234 17.61 1.27 -12.46
N VAL A 235 18.78 0.86 -11.98
CA VAL A 235 19.78 1.72 -11.34
C VAL A 235 21.06 1.66 -12.13
N VAL A 236 21.58 2.80 -12.55
CA VAL A 236 22.85 2.91 -13.31
C VAL A 236 23.78 3.85 -12.56
N GLY A 237 25.00 3.42 -12.30
CA GLY A 237 26.03 4.18 -11.60
C GLY A 237 26.80 3.33 -10.61
N GLN A 238 27.87 3.89 -10.03
CA GLN A 238 28.80 3.16 -9.17
C GLN A 238 28.13 2.46 -7.98
N VAL A 239 27.06 3.05 -7.45
CA VAL A 239 26.31 2.48 -6.31
C VAL A 239 25.60 1.16 -6.66
N ALA A 240 25.29 0.91 -7.93
CA ALA A 240 24.68 -0.35 -8.37
C ALA A 240 25.61 -1.56 -8.19
N GLY A 241 26.92 -1.33 -8.07
CA GLY A 241 27.92 -2.33 -7.76
C GLY A 241 28.09 -2.63 -6.26
N LEU A 242 27.46 -1.86 -5.38
CA LEU A 242 27.52 -2.10 -3.94
C LEU A 242 26.63 -3.28 -3.55
N HIS A 243 27.09 -4.05 -2.57
CA HIS A 243 26.40 -5.19 -1.99
C HIS A 243 26.16 -4.93 -0.51
N MET A 244 25.05 -4.21 -0.21
CA MET A 244 24.64 -3.85 1.14
C MET A 244 23.27 -4.45 1.46
N GLU A 245 23.05 -5.70 1.03
CA GLU A 245 21.80 -6.40 1.28
C GLU A 245 21.52 -6.50 2.78
N PRO A 246 20.25 -6.35 3.21
CA PRO A 246 19.87 -6.55 4.59
C PRO A 246 20.36 -7.91 5.11
N THR A 247 21.01 -7.91 6.28
CA THR A 247 21.50 -9.14 6.91
C THR A 247 20.57 -9.68 7.99
N ILE A 248 19.52 -8.93 8.31
CA ILE A 248 18.49 -9.39 9.25
C ILE A 248 17.63 -10.41 8.51
N ALA A 249 17.75 -11.67 8.93
CA ALA A 249 16.91 -12.75 8.42
C ALA A 249 15.64 -12.85 9.27
N PHE A 250 14.50 -12.92 8.62
CA PHE A 250 13.24 -13.21 9.31
C PHE A 250 12.98 -14.73 9.30
N PRO A 251 12.48 -15.31 10.42
CA PRO A 251 12.30 -16.76 10.54
C PRO A 251 11.42 -17.39 9.45
N LEU A 252 10.49 -16.61 8.90
CA LEU A 252 9.54 -17.06 7.87
C LEU A 252 9.70 -16.30 6.54
N GLU A 253 10.90 -15.76 6.28
CA GLU A 253 11.17 -15.08 5.01
C GLU A 253 10.98 -16.01 3.82
N GLY A 254 10.22 -15.57 2.83
CA GLY A 254 9.85 -16.37 1.65
C GLY A 254 8.73 -17.39 1.87
N ALA A 255 8.27 -17.60 3.11
CA ALA A 255 7.11 -18.42 3.39
C ALA A 255 5.81 -17.74 2.93
N LYS A 256 4.93 -18.52 2.27
CA LYS A 256 3.58 -18.08 1.90
C LYS A 256 2.57 -18.79 2.79
N VAL A 257 1.76 -18.02 3.53
CA VAL A 257 0.82 -18.53 4.52
C VAL A 257 -0.61 -18.18 4.12
N GLY A 258 -1.42 -19.19 3.83
CA GLY A 258 -2.86 -19.02 3.61
C GLY A 258 -3.62 -18.94 4.93
N LEU A 259 -4.46 -17.92 5.10
CA LEU A 259 -5.18 -17.66 6.34
C LEU A 259 -6.69 -17.88 6.14
N LEU A 260 -7.29 -18.58 7.10
CA LEU A 260 -8.74 -18.86 7.16
C LEU A 260 -9.24 -18.53 8.57
N GLY A 261 -10.43 -17.94 8.67
CA GLY A 261 -11.06 -17.66 9.95
C GLY A 261 -11.95 -16.43 9.95
N THR A 262 -12.25 -15.90 11.14
CA THR A 262 -12.95 -14.61 11.26
C THR A 262 -12.00 -13.46 10.95
N ASP A 263 -12.53 -12.33 10.47
CA ASP A 263 -11.72 -11.16 10.09
C ASP A 263 -10.76 -10.71 11.20
N SER A 264 -11.23 -10.65 12.43
CA SER A 264 -10.40 -10.27 13.59
C SER A 264 -9.26 -11.25 13.85
N PHE A 265 -9.50 -12.55 13.68
CA PHE A 265 -8.50 -13.59 13.87
C PHE A 265 -7.47 -13.59 12.73
N VAL A 266 -7.95 -13.51 11.49
CA VAL A 266 -7.08 -13.43 10.30
C VAL A 266 -6.18 -12.19 10.37
N SER A 267 -6.71 -11.00 10.72
CA SER A 267 -5.91 -9.79 10.88
C SER A 267 -4.81 -9.93 11.96
N LYS A 268 -5.11 -10.61 13.07
CA LYS A 268 -4.11 -10.89 14.11
C LYS A 268 -3.00 -11.83 13.60
N LEU A 269 -3.37 -12.86 12.84
CA LEU A 269 -2.41 -13.78 12.24
C LEU A 269 -1.56 -13.11 11.16
N GLU A 270 -2.16 -12.28 10.30
CA GLU A 270 -1.43 -11.51 9.29
C GLU A 270 -0.34 -10.64 9.93
N LYS A 271 -0.69 -9.93 11.00
CA LYS A 271 0.28 -9.15 11.74
C LYS A 271 1.41 -10.03 12.28
N GLY A 272 1.10 -11.11 13.00
CA GLY A 272 2.10 -11.97 13.61
C GLY A 272 3.01 -12.68 12.58
N PHE A 273 2.45 -13.22 11.51
CA PHE A 273 3.23 -13.83 10.43
C PHE A 273 4.03 -12.80 9.63
N GLY A 274 3.48 -11.58 9.42
CA GLY A 274 4.17 -10.49 8.76
C GLY A 274 5.40 -10.00 9.54
N GLU A 275 5.32 -9.92 10.87
CA GLU A 275 6.43 -9.59 11.77
C GLU A 275 7.55 -10.65 11.69
N LEU A 276 7.20 -11.90 11.38
CA LEU A 276 8.15 -12.99 11.15
C LEU A 276 8.68 -13.07 9.71
N GLY A 277 8.24 -12.18 8.82
CA GLY A 277 8.68 -12.09 7.43
C GLY A 277 7.87 -12.90 6.41
N ALA A 278 6.79 -13.58 6.82
CA ALA A 278 5.95 -14.34 5.91
C ALA A 278 5.08 -13.43 5.01
N GLU A 279 4.79 -13.91 3.80
CA GLU A 279 3.75 -13.37 2.93
C GLU A 279 2.43 -14.06 3.27
N THR A 280 1.40 -13.29 3.64
CA THR A 280 0.11 -13.82 4.06
C THR A 280 -0.96 -13.59 3.00
N HIS A 281 -1.84 -14.58 2.80
CA HIS A 281 -2.96 -14.51 1.86
C HIS A 281 -4.25 -14.93 2.57
N ARG A 282 -5.27 -14.06 2.56
CA ARG A 282 -6.60 -14.42 3.04
C ARG A 282 -7.29 -15.34 2.03
N ILE A 283 -7.47 -16.59 2.40
CA ILE A 283 -8.16 -17.60 1.56
C ILE A 283 -9.67 -17.53 1.80
N LEU A 284 -10.07 -17.57 3.08
CA LEU A 284 -11.46 -17.48 3.50
C LEU A 284 -11.54 -16.72 4.81
N HIS A 285 -12.40 -15.71 4.84
CA HIS A 285 -12.67 -14.96 6.06
C HIS A 285 -14.15 -14.62 6.13
N GLY A 286 -14.66 -14.42 7.36
CA GLY A 286 -16.05 -14.09 7.61
C GLY A 286 -16.23 -13.10 8.73
N GLU A 287 -17.31 -12.34 8.64
CA GLU A 287 -17.72 -11.43 9.70
C GLU A 287 -18.61 -12.14 10.73
N VAL A 288 -18.46 -11.74 12.00
CA VAL A 288 -19.39 -12.13 13.04
C VAL A 288 -20.54 -11.11 13.05
N LYS A 289 -21.72 -11.58 12.66
CA LYS A 289 -22.95 -10.76 12.71
C LYS A 289 -23.71 -11.03 13.98
N LEU A 290 -24.14 -9.93 14.63
CA LEU A 290 -25.10 -10.02 15.74
C LEU A 290 -26.47 -10.38 15.13
N LEU A 291 -27.04 -11.47 15.61
CA LEU A 291 -28.42 -11.85 15.30
C LEU A 291 -29.35 -11.24 16.35
N SER A 292 -30.62 -11.03 16.00
CA SER A 292 -31.65 -10.66 16.97
C SER A 292 -31.71 -11.70 18.10
N MET A 293 -31.72 -11.22 19.34
CA MET A 293 -31.87 -12.12 20.49
C MET A 293 -33.35 -12.25 20.84
N ASP A 294 -33.83 -13.51 20.92
CA ASP A 294 -35.21 -13.81 21.33
C ASP A 294 -35.40 -13.78 22.85
N SER A 295 -34.35 -13.51 23.64
CA SER A 295 -34.41 -13.48 25.10
C SER A 295 -34.84 -12.11 25.61
N SER A 296 -35.79 -12.08 26.54
CA SER A 296 -36.22 -10.86 27.17
C SER A 296 -35.07 -10.24 27.99
N LEU A 297 -34.71 -9.00 27.68
CA LEU A 297 -33.76 -8.18 28.43
C LEU A 297 -34.16 -8.06 29.90
N GLU A 298 -35.47 -8.10 30.20
CA GLU A 298 -36.04 -8.07 31.51
C GLU A 298 -35.50 -9.16 32.43
N SER A 299 -35.28 -10.38 31.88
CA SER A 299 -34.75 -11.49 32.68
C SER A 299 -33.30 -11.26 33.14
N LEU A 300 -32.50 -10.48 32.41
CA LEU A 300 -31.13 -10.12 32.80
C LEU A 300 -31.06 -8.93 33.78
N THR A 301 -32.06 -8.05 33.76
CA THR A 301 -32.04 -6.78 34.45
C THR A 301 -33.07 -6.71 35.61
N ASP A 302 -33.58 -7.87 36.04
CA ASP A 302 -34.57 -7.99 37.12
C ASP A 302 -34.01 -7.82 38.57
N GLY A 303 -32.69 -7.53 38.67
CA GLY A 303 -32.00 -7.31 39.94
C GLY A 303 -31.66 -8.58 40.71
N LYS A 304 -31.97 -9.76 40.20
CA LYS A 304 -31.62 -11.06 40.87
C LYS A 304 -30.22 -11.51 40.51
N PRO A 305 -29.49 -12.13 41.46
CA PRO A 305 -28.15 -12.68 41.17
C PRO A 305 -28.17 -13.69 40.03
N LYS A 306 -27.33 -13.50 39.04
CA LYS A 306 -27.18 -14.37 37.85
C LYS A 306 -25.74 -14.50 37.45
N TRP A 307 -25.46 -15.56 36.72
CA TRP A 307 -24.20 -15.75 36.01
C TRP A 307 -24.41 -15.55 34.51
N ILE A 308 -23.53 -14.70 33.91
CA ILE A 308 -23.43 -14.55 32.49
C ILE A 308 -22.16 -15.21 32.06
N VAL A 309 -22.24 -16.29 31.26
CA VAL A 309 -21.10 -17.08 30.80
C VAL A 309 -20.78 -16.70 29.38
N LEU A 310 -19.55 -16.18 29.15
CA LEU A 310 -19.07 -15.75 27.84
C LEU A 310 -17.93 -16.67 27.41
N THR A 311 -18.11 -17.35 26.28
CA THR A 311 -17.23 -18.43 25.82
C THR A 311 -16.20 -17.99 24.78
N SER A 312 -16.30 -16.75 24.28
CA SER A 312 -15.39 -16.22 23.26
C SER A 312 -15.32 -14.67 23.31
N SER A 313 -14.21 -14.11 22.86
CA SER A 313 -14.05 -12.64 22.70
C SER A 313 -15.12 -12.02 21.80
N ASN A 314 -15.56 -12.74 20.75
CA ASN A 314 -16.66 -12.28 19.91
C ASN A 314 -17.99 -12.26 20.68
N GLY A 315 -18.24 -13.27 21.54
CA GLY A 315 -19.41 -13.28 22.42
C GLY A 315 -19.43 -12.10 23.38
N VAL A 316 -18.29 -11.74 23.97
CA VAL A 316 -18.15 -10.53 24.80
C VAL A 316 -18.52 -9.28 24.00
N ARG A 317 -17.92 -9.07 22.85
CA ARG A 317 -18.18 -7.90 21.99
C ARG A 317 -19.63 -7.81 21.53
N CYS A 318 -20.22 -8.94 21.13
CA CYS A 318 -21.63 -9.02 20.72
C CYS A 318 -22.57 -8.69 21.88
N PHE A 319 -22.30 -9.23 23.08
CA PHE A 319 -23.10 -8.97 24.27
C PHE A 319 -23.10 -7.48 24.63
N PHE A 320 -21.96 -6.83 24.72
CA PHE A 320 -21.89 -5.39 25.04
C PHE A 320 -22.40 -4.51 23.91
N ARG A 321 -22.27 -4.94 22.65
CA ARG A 321 -22.90 -4.23 21.51
C ARG A 321 -24.42 -4.28 21.65
N TRP A 322 -24.98 -5.44 21.88
CA TRP A 322 -26.41 -5.63 22.08
C TRP A 322 -26.95 -4.77 23.23
N LEU A 323 -26.31 -4.77 24.41
CA LEU A 323 -26.70 -3.89 25.52
C LEU A 323 -26.71 -2.42 25.12
N ARG A 324 -25.79 -1.98 24.29
CA ARG A 324 -25.70 -0.60 23.82
C ARG A 324 -26.81 -0.27 22.81
N GLU A 325 -27.11 -1.16 21.91
CA GLU A 325 -28.20 -1.03 20.92
C GLU A 325 -29.56 -0.94 21.63
N GLU A 326 -29.77 -1.75 22.69
CA GLU A 326 -30.95 -1.73 23.54
C GLU A 326 -30.95 -0.60 24.59
N LYS A 327 -29.92 0.26 24.60
CA LYS A 327 -29.75 1.39 25.53
C LYS A 327 -29.83 0.98 27.03
N VAL A 328 -29.30 -0.20 27.35
CA VAL A 328 -29.28 -0.73 28.72
C VAL A 328 -28.23 -0.01 29.55
N ASP A 329 -28.63 0.55 30.67
CA ASP A 329 -27.71 1.04 31.70
C ASP A 329 -27.00 -0.15 32.36
N LEU A 330 -25.65 -0.22 32.24
CA LEU A 330 -24.85 -1.31 32.80
C LEU A 330 -25.04 -1.51 34.32
N ARG A 331 -25.42 -0.47 35.06
CA ARG A 331 -25.76 -0.57 36.49
C ARG A 331 -26.90 -1.55 36.79
N ARG A 332 -27.76 -1.80 35.81
CA ARG A 332 -28.84 -2.81 35.94
C ARG A 332 -28.32 -4.24 35.97
N LEU A 333 -27.06 -4.46 35.58
CA LEU A 333 -26.36 -5.75 35.67
C LEU A 333 -25.54 -5.91 36.95
N ALA A 334 -25.63 -4.99 37.90
CA ALA A 334 -24.83 -5.01 39.15
C ALA A 334 -24.98 -6.29 39.97
N ALA A 335 -26.12 -6.99 39.84
CA ALA A 335 -26.36 -8.28 40.48
C ALA A 335 -25.79 -9.47 39.67
N CYS A 336 -25.32 -9.26 38.44
CA CYS A 336 -24.79 -10.29 37.58
C CYS A 336 -23.31 -10.54 37.87
N LYS A 337 -22.90 -11.82 37.82
CA LYS A 337 -21.51 -12.23 37.83
C LYS A 337 -21.14 -12.72 36.43
N PHE A 338 -19.91 -12.43 36.01
CA PHE A 338 -19.40 -12.87 34.72
C PHE A 338 -18.46 -14.04 34.90
N ALA A 339 -18.60 -15.04 34.03
CA ALA A 339 -17.65 -16.14 33.87
C ALA A 339 -17.19 -16.17 32.42
N VAL A 340 -15.90 -16.41 32.20
CA VAL A 340 -15.30 -16.45 30.86
C VAL A 340 -14.51 -17.73 30.66
N ILE A 341 -14.47 -18.25 29.41
CA ILE A 341 -13.64 -19.37 29.03
C ILE A 341 -12.44 -18.86 28.23
N GLY A 342 -11.25 -19.11 28.76
CA GLY A 342 -9.98 -18.76 28.12
C GLY A 342 -9.48 -17.34 28.41
N LYS A 343 -8.15 -17.18 28.37
CA LYS A 343 -7.44 -15.95 28.70
C LYS A 343 -7.86 -14.76 27.81
N SER A 344 -7.91 -14.99 26.49
CA SER A 344 -8.28 -13.93 25.53
C SER A 344 -9.70 -13.40 25.74
N THR A 345 -10.64 -14.27 26.16
CA THR A 345 -12.02 -13.84 26.47
C THR A 345 -12.05 -12.98 27.74
N GLY A 346 -11.23 -13.34 28.75
CA GLY A 346 -11.08 -12.58 29.97
C GLY A 346 -10.48 -11.20 29.75
N GLU A 347 -9.44 -11.12 28.91
CA GLU A 347 -8.81 -9.86 28.52
C GLU A 347 -9.83 -8.95 27.81
N THR A 348 -10.60 -9.48 26.86
CA THR A 348 -11.63 -8.72 26.14
C THR A 348 -12.77 -8.26 27.07
N LEU A 349 -13.07 -8.99 28.14
CA LEU A 349 -14.08 -8.58 29.13
C LEU A 349 -13.56 -7.47 30.05
N ALA A 350 -12.25 -7.42 30.28
CA ALA A 350 -11.61 -6.40 31.13
C ALA A 350 -11.40 -5.05 30.43
N GLU A 351 -11.38 -5.02 29.09
CA GLU A 351 -11.40 -3.79 28.26
C GLU A 351 -12.72 -3.02 28.41
#